data_1b9f34a8246e82b8a18962124e66a453
#
_entry.id   1b9f34a8246e82b8a18962124e66a453
#
_cell.length_a   1.000
_cell.length_b   1.000
_cell.length_c   1.000
_cell.angle_alpha   90.00
_cell.angle_beta   90.00
_cell.angle_gamma   90.00
#
_symmetry.space_group_name_H-M   'P 1'
#
loop_
_entity.id
_entity.type
_entity.pdbx_description
1 polymer ?
#
loop_
_entity_poly.entity_id
_entity_poly.type
_entity_poly.pdbx_seq_one_letter_code
_entity_poly.pdbx_strand_id
1 'polypeptide(L)'
;VPPYTRSVLPNGTVLLVMPRKDVPLIAFTALLRGGSVADPQSKPGLASITAGLLEKGAGARDAFAFADAVEGAGGSFTAAAGTEAITVSGQFLAKDQELMIGLLADALERPRFDAAEFDSLRKRRIEELKAAKDSDPSGLIRLYGRRFLFGDHPYGSPSSGSERSLAAISRDDVLGFYHANFGADRLTLIFAGDVDAAALTQAVTRAF
;
A
#
# COMPACT_ATOMS: atom_id res chain seq x y z
N VAL A 1 5.73 -9.11 -23.58
CA VAL A 1 6.19 -8.63 -22.26
C VAL A 1 7.70 -8.46 -22.37
N PRO A 2 8.27 -7.33 -21.94
CA PRO A 2 9.73 -7.15 -21.90
C PRO A 2 10.41 -8.23 -21.06
N PRO A 3 11.70 -8.55 -21.29
CA PRO A 3 12.41 -9.54 -20.53
C PRO A 3 12.53 -9.09 -19.05
N TYR A 4 12.31 -10.02 -18.12
CA TYR A 4 12.45 -9.79 -16.69
C TYR A 4 13.04 -11.03 -16.02
N THR A 5 13.65 -10.85 -14.86
CA THR A 5 14.06 -11.94 -13.99
C THR A 5 13.01 -12.15 -12.90
N ARG A 6 12.78 -13.42 -12.54
CA ARG A 6 11.93 -13.81 -11.41
C ARG A 6 12.76 -14.65 -10.44
N SER A 7 12.75 -14.25 -9.18
CA SER A 7 13.34 -14.99 -8.08
C SER A 7 12.39 -15.09 -6.89
N VAL A 8 12.68 -15.98 -5.97
CA VAL A 8 12.00 -16.10 -4.68
C VAL A 8 13.07 -15.90 -3.62
N LEU A 9 12.85 -14.93 -2.74
CA LEU A 9 13.76 -14.64 -1.64
C LEU A 9 13.69 -15.72 -0.56
N PRO A 10 14.69 -15.81 0.34
CA PRO A 10 14.71 -16.83 1.41
C PRO A 10 13.48 -16.79 2.33
N ASN A 11 12.86 -15.62 2.50
CA ASN A 11 11.64 -15.43 3.30
C ASN A 11 10.34 -15.79 2.54
N GLY A 12 10.42 -16.19 1.26
CA GLY A 12 9.26 -16.55 0.43
C GLY A 12 8.73 -15.41 -0.45
N THR A 13 9.21 -14.18 -0.31
CA THR A 13 8.81 -13.04 -1.16
C THR A 13 9.18 -13.30 -2.62
N VAL A 14 8.25 -13.06 -3.53
CA VAL A 14 8.50 -13.09 -4.98
C VAL A 14 9.11 -11.77 -5.41
N LEU A 15 10.22 -11.82 -6.14
CA LEU A 15 10.89 -10.65 -6.71
C LEU A 15 10.90 -10.72 -8.22
N LEU A 16 10.41 -9.68 -8.88
CA LEU A 16 10.46 -9.48 -10.34
C LEU A 16 11.31 -8.26 -10.63
N VAL A 17 12.32 -8.39 -11.49
CA VAL A 17 13.19 -7.28 -11.89
C VAL A 17 13.23 -7.17 -13.40
N MET A 18 12.92 -5.98 -13.91
CA MET A 18 12.89 -5.63 -15.33
C MET A 18 13.87 -4.48 -15.61
N PRO A 19 15.12 -4.77 -15.98
CA PRO A 19 16.10 -3.74 -16.31
C PRO A 19 15.69 -2.95 -17.57
N ARG A 20 15.67 -1.61 -17.46
CA ARG A 20 15.39 -0.68 -18.56
C ARG A 20 16.26 0.56 -18.36
N LYS A 21 17.24 0.74 -19.25
CA LYS A 21 18.25 1.81 -19.12
C LYS A 21 17.94 3.05 -19.95
N ASP A 22 16.70 3.20 -20.41
CA ASP A 22 16.30 4.30 -21.29
C ASP A 22 16.29 5.65 -20.57
N VAL A 23 15.97 5.63 -19.26
CA VAL A 23 15.94 6.80 -18.38
C VAL A 23 16.50 6.43 -16.99
N PRO A 24 17.14 7.36 -16.25
CA PRO A 24 17.77 7.08 -14.96
C PRO A 24 16.73 7.03 -13.82
N LEU A 25 15.68 6.24 -14.00
CA LEU A 25 14.57 6.08 -13.06
C LEU A 25 14.36 4.61 -12.70
N ILE A 26 13.92 4.37 -11.47
CA ILE A 26 13.45 3.08 -10.98
C ILE A 26 12.03 3.26 -10.49
N ALA A 27 11.10 2.51 -11.06
CA ALA A 27 9.75 2.34 -10.53
C ALA A 27 9.67 1.03 -9.75
N PHE A 28 8.93 1.04 -8.64
CA PHE A 28 8.64 -0.14 -7.86
C PHE A 28 7.14 -0.33 -7.66
N THR A 29 6.74 -1.58 -7.48
CA THR A 29 5.41 -1.97 -7.01
C THR A 29 5.56 -3.13 -6.06
N ALA A 30 5.07 -2.99 -4.84
CA ALA A 30 4.88 -4.07 -3.89
C ALA A 30 3.39 -4.44 -3.87
N LEU A 31 3.09 -5.70 -4.11
CA LEU A 31 1.75 -6.25 -4.15
C LEU A 31 1.60 -7.23 -2.98
N LEU A 32 0.73 -6.88 -2.02
CA LEU A 32 0.33 -7.76 -0.92
C LEU A 32 -1.06 -8.31 -1.19
N ARG A 33 -1.18 -9.63 -1.27
CA ARG A 33 -2.48 -10.28 -1.44
C ARG A 33 -3.33 -10.11 -0.18
N GLY A 34 -4.61 -9.75 -0.37
CA GLY A 34 -5.55 -9.63 0.73
C GLY A 34 -6.53 -8.44 0.61
N GLY A 35 -6.12 -7.28 0.24
CA GLY A 35 -6.99 -6.12 -0.03
C GLY A 35 -8.24 -6.01 0.85
N SER A 36 -9.30 -5.38 0.35
CA SER A 36 -10.57 -5.22 1.08
C SER A 36 -11.38 -6.51 1.24
N VAL A 37 -11.04 -7.59 0.52
CA VAL A 37 -11.66 -8.91 0.76
C VAL A 37 -11.27 -9.50 2.12
N ALA A 38 -10.18 -9.02 2.72
CA ALA A 38 -9.74 -9.40 4.05
C ALA A 38 -10.35 -8.54 5.17
N ASP A 39 -11.14 -7.52 4.83
CA ASP A 39 -11.82 -6.70 5.82
C ASP A 39 -12.85 -7.55 6.59
N PRO A 40 -12.94 -7.43 7.92
CA PRO A 40 -14.07 -7.99 8.65
C PRO A 40 -15.39 -7.37 8.14
N GLN A 41 -16.45 -8.18 8.06
CA GLN A 41 -17.76 -7.71 7.58
C GLN A 41 -18.30 -6.48 8.34
N SER A 42 -17.94 -6.35 9.62
CA SER A 42 -18.33 -5.21 10.46
C SER A 42 -17.47 -3.95 10.25
N LYS A 43 -16.33 -4.07 9.57
CA LYS A 43 -15.32 -3.00 9.42
C LYS A 43 -14.81 -2.84 7.98
N PRO A 44 -15.69 -2.73 6.96
CA PRO A 44 -15.27 -2.40 5.61
C PRO A 44 -14.45 -1.11 5.58
N GLY A 45 -13.36 -1.09 4.80
CA GLY A 45 -12.44 0.03 4.71
C GLY A 45 -11.20 -0.10 5.59
N LEU A 46 -11.07 -1.17 6.40
CA LEU A 46 -9.92 -1.38 7.26
C LEU A 46 -8.62 -1.54 6.44
N ALA A 47 -8.63 -2.31 5.36
CA ALA A 47 -7.50 -2.42 4.44
C ALA A 47 -7.11 -1.05 3.86
N SER A 48 -8.09 -0.20 3.52
CA SER A 48 -7.86 1.14 2.97
C SER A 48 -7.20 2.08 3.99
N ILE A 49 -7.66 2.07 5.24
CA ILE A 49 -7.01 2.83 6.33
C ILE A 49 -5.61 2.30 6.58
N THR A 50 -5.43 0.98 6.67
CA THR A 50 -4.11 0.37 6.89
C THR A 50 -3.13 0.75 5.79
N ALA A 51 -3.54 0.64 4.51
CA ALA A 51 -2.70 1.03 3.38
C ALA A 51 -2.32 2.52 3.45
N GLY A 52 -3.28 3.42 3.68
CA GLY A 52 -3.01 4.85 3.76
C GLY A 52 -2.09 5.26 4.92
N LEU A 53 -1.97 4.43 5.94
CA LEU A 53 -1.04 4.68 7.06
C LEU A 53 0.40 4.25 6.76
N LEU A 54 0.65 3.42 5.74
CA LEU A 54 2.02 3.04 5.34
C LEU A 54 2.85 4.24 4.86
N GLU A 55 2.20 5.31 4.44
CA GLU A 55 2.83 6.57 4.03
C GLU A 55 3.02 7.55 5.20
N LYS A 56 2.58 7.18 6.42
CA LYS A 56 2.50 8.07 7.58
C LYS A 56 3.54 7.76 8.65
N GLY A 57 4.75 7.43 8.17
CA GLY A 57 5.90 7.13 9.01
C GLY A 57 6.19 5.65 9.15
N ALA A 58 7.47 5.31 9.11
CA ALA A 58 7.98 3.95 9.17
C ALA A 58 9.43 3.92 9.71
N GLY A 59 9.80 2.85 10.38
CA GLY A 59 11.10 2.72 11.00
C GLY A 59 11.36 3.86 12.00
N ALA A 60 12.45 4.57 11.82
CA ALA A 60 12.82 5.73 12.65
C ALA A 60 12.18 7.04 12.18
N ARG A 61 11.51 7.06 11.02
CA ARG A 61 10.93 8.27 10.43
C ARG A 61 9.48 8.43 10.84
N ASP A 62 9.10 9.57 11.39
CA ASP A 62 7.70 9.99 11.52
C ASP A 62 7.12 10.36 10.14
N ALA A 63 5.84 10.77 10.09
CA ALA A 63 5.16 11.09 8.85
C ALA A 63 5.85 12.21 8.07
N PHE A 64 6.34 13.25 8.76
CA PHE A 64 7.04 14.37 8.12
C PHE A 64 8.40 13.92 7.56
N ALA A 65 9.23 13.26 8.37
CA ALA A 65 10.55 12.78 7.95
C ALA A 65 10.46 11.72 6.83
N PHE A 66 9.39 10.91 6.80
CA PHE A 66 9.15 9.96 5.71
C PHE A 66 8.82 10.70 4.40
N ALA A 67 7.89 11.65 4.46
CA ALA A 67 7.52 12.47 3.30
C ALA A 67 8.72 13.29 2.78
N ASP A 68 9.47 13.93 3.67
CA ASP A 68 10.67 14.71 3.33
C ASP A 68 11.75 13.85 2.66
N ALA A 69 11.94 12.60 3.11
CA ALA A 69 12.87 11.67 2.48
C ALA A 69 12.45 11.28 1.06
N VAL A 70 11.15 11.11 0.81
CA VAL A 70 10.60 10.82 -0.53
C VAL A 70 10.72 12.04 -1.44
N GLU A 71 10.21 13.19 -0.98
CA GLU A 71 10.14 14.43 -1.78
C GLU A 71 11.53 15.03 -2.00
N GLY A 72 12.40 14.99 -1.00
CA GLY A 72 13.78 15.46 -1.09
C GLY A 72 14.63 14.70 -2.12
N ALA A 73 14.29 13.44 -2.39
CA ALA A 73 14.89 12.66 -3.47
C ALA A 73 14.19 12.88 -4.84
N GLY A 74 13.16 13.74 -4.91
CA GLY A 74 12.31 13.88 -6.09
C GLY A 74 11.54 12.59 -6.43
N GLY A 75 11.32 11.75 -5.44
CA GLY A 75 10.63 10.48 -5.57
C GLY A 75 9.13 10.58 -5.40
N SER A 76 8.46 9.44 -5.56
CA SER A 76 7.06 9.27 -5.20
C SER A 76 6.87 7.97 -4.44
N PHE A 77 5.90 7.95 -3.53
CA PHE A 77 5.53 6.79 -2.75
C PHE A 77 4.03 6.86 -2.45
N THR A 78 3.27 5.84 -2.80
CA THR A 78 1.84 5.76 -2.58
C THR A 78 1.44 4.35 -2.14
N ALA A 79 0.47 4.26 -1.25
CA ALA A 79 -0.10 2.99 -0.83
C ALA A 79 -1.63 3.02 -0.91
N ALA A 80 -2.22 2.00 -1.50
CA ALA A 80 -3.67 1.90 -1.68
C ALA A 80 -4.14 0.45 -1.55
N ALA A 81 -5.35 0.28 -1.00
CA ALA A 81 -6.01 -1.02 -0.98
C ALA A 81 -6.98 -1.14 -2.16
N GLY A 82 -6.75 -2.14 -2.98
CA GLY A 82 -7.73 -2.65 -3.94
C GLY A 82 -8.64 -3.71 -3.32
N THR A 83 -9.41 -4.38 -4.16
CA THR A 83 -10.29 -5.46 -3.69
C THR A 83 -9.50 -6.67 -3.19
N GLU A 84 -8.51 -7.14 -3.96
CA GLU A 84 -7.77 -8.39 -3.67
C GLU A 84 -6.32 -8.18 -3.24
N ALA A 85 -5.82 -6.94 -3.29
CA ALA A 85 -4.45 -6.63 -2.93
C ALA A 85 -4.32 -5.23 -2.34
N ILE A 86 -3.32 -5.05 -1.48
CA ILE A 86 -2.75 -3.75 -1.15
C ILE A 86 -1.56 -3.55 -2.08
N THR A 87 -1.51 -2.39 -2.71
CA THR A 87 -0.43 -1.98 -3.62
C THR A 87 0.32 -0.82 -3.01
N VAL A 88 1.63 -0.97 -2.88
CA VAL A 88 2.55 0.14 -2.57
C VAL A 88 3.41 0.37 -3.80
N SER A 89 3.42 1.57 -4.32
CA SER A 89 4.13 1.90 -5.56
C SER A 89 4.81 3.25 -5.48
N GLY A 90 5.83 3.42 -6.28
CA GLY A 90 6.54 4.68 -6.37
C GLY A 90 7.63 4.66 -7.42
N GLN A 91 8.35 5.77 -7.49
CA GLN A 91 9.42 5.99 -8.45
C GLN A 91 10.49 6.87 -7.85
N PHE A 92 11.75 6.56 -8.11
CA PHE A 92 12.91 7.32 -7.66
C PHE A 92 13.95 7.42 -8.78
N LEU A 93 14.90 8.32 -8.65
CA LEU A 93 16.09 8.33 -9.49
C LEU A 93 16.94 7.07 -9.20
N ALA A 94 17.59 6.52 -10.23
CA ALA A 94 18.43 5.34 -10.09
C ALA A 94 19.55 5.48 -9.04
N LYS A 95 20.09 6.69 -8.85
CA LYS A 95 21.09 7.00 -7.83
C LYS A 95 20.55 6.83 -6.39
N ASP A 96 19.25 6.94 -6.18
CA ASP A 96 18.59 6.90 -4.88
C ASP A 96 17.99 5.49 -4.59
N GLN A 97 18.44 4.44 -5.30
CA GLN A 97 17.97 3.06 -5.17
C GLN A 97 18.00 2.55 -3.72
N GLU A 98 19.07 2.79 -2.99
CA GLU A 98 19.22 2.33 -1.59
C GLU A 98 18.18 3.00 -0.67
N LEU A 99 17.95 4.32 -0.85
CA LEU A 99 16.92 5.05 -0.11
C LEU A 99 15.53 4.48 -0.42
N MET A 100 15.22 4.27 -1.70
CA MET A 100 13.95 3.70 -2.16
C MET A 100 13.67 2.34 -1.53
N ILE A 101 14.65 1.43 -1.57
CA ILE A 101 14.52 0.09 -0.97
C ILE A 101 14.34 0.20 0.54
N GLY A 102 15.10 1.04 1.21
CA GLY A 102 15.00 1.25 2.65
C GLY A 102 13.64 1.81 3.08
N LEU A 103 13.10 2.79 2.36
CA LEU A 103 11.76 3.35 2.62
C LEU A 103 10.66 2.30 2.40
N LEU A 104 10.78 1.50 1.34
CA LEU A 104 9.82 0.44 1.06
C LEU A 104 9.85 -0.66 2.12
N ALA A 105 11.02 -1.11 2.53
CA ALA A 105 11.18 -2.12 3.58
C ALA A 105 10.65 -1.58 4.93
N ASP A 106 11.00 -0.33 5.31
CA ASP A 106 10.49 0.28 6.52
C ASP A 106 8.96 0.35 6.51
N ALA A 107 8.36 0.80 5.41
CA ALA A 107 6.90 0.92 5.30
C ALA A 107 6.17 -0.42 5.39
N LEU A 108 6.76 -1.50 4.86
CA LEU A 108 6.13 -2.82 4.85
C LEU A 108 6.40 -3.63 6.12
N GLU A 109 7.57 -3.49 6.74
CA GLU A 109 7.97 -4.31 7.88
C GLU A 109 7.89 -3.59 9.22
N ARG A 110 8.02 -2.26 9.23
CA ARG A 110 8.11 -1.43 10.44
C ARG A 110 7.25 -0.17 10.36
N PRO A 111 5.98 -0.27 9.89
CA PRO A 111 5.09 0.89 9.88
C PRO A 111 4.82 1.36 11.31
N ARG A 112 4.78 2.68 11.52
CA ARG A 112 4.59 3.24 12.87
C ARG A 112 3.14 3.20 13.33
N PHE A 113 2.21 3.40 12.42
CA PHE A 113 0.78 3.51 12.72
C PHE A 113 0.52 4.44 13.92
N ASP A 114 1.14 5.61 13.91
CA ASP A 114 1.03 6.59 15.00
C ASP A 114 -0.45 6.99 15.22
N ALA A 115 -0.85 7.11 16.50
CA ALA A 115 -2.24 7.35 16.86
C ALA A 115 -2.80 8.66 16.26
N ALA A 116 -1.99 9.73 16.26
CA ALA A 116 -2.39 11.02 15.70
C ALA A 116 -2.59 10.94 14.16
N GLU A 117 -1.73 10.19 13.46
CA GLU A 117 -1.85 9.96 12.02
C GLU A 117 -3.08 9.10 11.69
N PHE A 118 -3.33 8.07 12.49
CA PHE A 118 -4.55 7.25 12.36
C PHE A 118 -5.81 8.09 12.52
N ASP A 119 -5.93 8.88 13.58
CA ASP A 119 -7.12 9.71 13.82
C ASP A 119 -7.31 10.76 12.73
N SER A 120 -6.23 11.40 12.28
CA SER A 120 -6.24 12.38 11.19
C SER A 120 -6.68 11.75 9.87
N LEU A 121 -6.10 10.61 9.48
CA LEU A 121 -6.45 9.90 8.25
C LEU A 121 -7.91 9.43 8.28
N ARG A 122 -8.35 8.80 9.37
CA ARG A 122 -9.71 8.32 9.54
C ARG A 122 -10.73 9.45 9.41
N LYS A 123 -10.51 10.58 10.11
CA LYS A 123 -11.35 11.76 10.02
C LYS A 123 -11.45 12.29 8.59
N ARG A 124 -10.30 12.46 7.93
CA ARG A 124 -10.26 12.93 6.54
C ARG A 124 -11.03 11.99 5.61
N ARG A 125 -10.88 10.66 5.73
CA ARG A 125 -11.59 9.69 4.90
C ARG A 125 -13.12 9.76 5.11
N ILE A 126 -13.58 10.00 6.32
CA ILE A 126 -15.00 10.18 6.61
C ILE A 126 -15.53 11.46 5.93
N GLU A 127 -14.79 12.57 6.02
CA GLU A 127 -15.19 13.83 5.37
C GLU A 127 -15.14 13.71 3.82
N GLU A 128 -14.17 13.02 3.25
CA GLU A 128 -14.13 12.73 1.81
C GLU A 128 -15.35 11.93 1.35
N LEU A 129 -15.80 10.92 2.13
CA LEU A 129 -17.01 10.14 1.81
C LEU A 129 -18.28 10.99 1.89
N LYS A 130 -18.40 11.90 2.87
CA LYS A 130 -19.52 12.83 2.97
C LYS A 130 -19.56 13.76 1.77
N ALA A 131 -18.44 14.40 1.46
CA ALA A 131 -18.34 15.31 0.32
C ALA A 131 -18.65 14.61 -1.01
N ALA A 132 -18.20 13.37 -1.21
CA ALA A 132 -18.50 12.61 -2.41
C ALA A 132 -19.98 12.29 -2.56
N LYS A 133 -20.70 12.03 -1.48
CA LYS A 133 -22.16 11.81 -1.50
C LYS A 133 -22.93 13.05 -1.94
N ASP A 134 -22.47 14.22 -1.54
CA ASP A 134 -23.15 15.49 -1.84
C ASP A 134 -22.83 15.96 -3.26
N SER A 135 -21.65 15.65 -3.80
CA SER A 135 -21.17 16.20 -5.08
C SER A 135 -21.31 15.24 -6.27
N ASP A 136 -21.32 13.93 -6.06
CA ASP A 136 -21.37 12.92 -7.13
C ASP A 136 -22.33 11.77 -6.83
N PRO A 137 -23.64 11.96 -7.12
CA PRO A 137 -24.62 10.87 -7.00
C PRO A 137 -24.29 9.64 -7.87
N SER A 138 -23.53 9.81 -8.96
CA SER A 138 -23.15 8.69 -9.84
C SER A 138 -22.16 7.73 -9.17
N GLY A 139 -21.34 8.20 -8.25
CA GLY A 139 -20.49 7.38 -7.39
C GLY A 139 -21.27 6.40 -6.52
N LEU A 140 -22.48 6.80 -6.09
CA LEU A 140 -23.39 5.95 -5.30
C LEU A 140 -23.93 4.77 -6.12
N ILE A 141 -24.16 4.94 -7.43
CA ILE A 141 -24.63 3.87 -8.31
C ILE A 141 -23.63 2.72 -8.29
N ARG A 142 -22.34 3.01 -8.35
CA ARG A 142 -21.27 1.99 -8.30
C ARG A 142 -21.25 1.24 -6.98
N LEU A 143 -21.44 1.95 -5.87
CA LEU A 143 -21.51 1.40 -4.53
C LEU A 143 -22.74 0.48 -4.36
N TYR A 144 -23.92 0.95 -4.68
CA TYR A 144 -25.15 0.19 -4.59
C TYR A 144 -25.20 -0.96 -5.61
N GLY A 145 -24.69 -0.75 -6.82
CA GLY A 145 -24.60 -1.78 -7.86
C GLY A 145 -23.74 -2.96 -7.42
N ARG A 146 -22.59 -2.72 -6.78
CA ARG A 146 -21.77 -3.80 -6.21
C ARG A 146 -22.54 -4.56 -5.12
N ARG A 147 -23.17 -3.86 -4.20
CA ARG A 147 -23.97 -4.50 -3.13
C ARG A 147 -25.14 -5.31 -3.71
N PHE A 148 -25.80 -4.79 -4.74
CA PHE A 148 -26.90 -5.48 -5.42
C PHE A 148 -26.43 -6.77 -6.12
N LEU A 149 -25.28 -6.71 -6.83
CA LEU A 149 -24.76 -7.85 -7.58
C LEU A 149 -24.17 -8.95 -6.69
N PHE A 150 -23.42 -8.55 -5.65
CA PHE A 150 -22.62 -9.48 -4.85
C PHE A 150 -23.22 -9.81 -3.48
N GLY A 151 -24.27 -9.09 -3.05
CA GLY A 151 -24.91 -9.33 -1.75
C GLY A 151 -23.91 -9.29 -0.59
N ASP A 152 -23.89 -10.33 0.23
CA ASP A 152 -23.00 -10.45 1.39
C ASP A 152 -21.60 -10.96 1.05
N HIS A 153 -21.32 -11.25 -0.22
CA HIS A 153 -19.97 -11.59 -0.66
C HIS A 153 -19.02 -10.39 -0.39
N PRO A 154 -17.74 -10.62 -0.02
CA PRO A 154 -16.78 -9.52 0.21
C PRO A 154 -16.69 -8.48 -0.90
N TYR A 155 -16.94 -8.87 -2.15
CA TYR A 155 -17.00 -7.96 -3.29
C TYR A 155 -18.18 -6.97 -3.25
N GLY A 156 -19.22 -7.27 -2.51
CA GLY A 156 -20.35 -6.38 -2.27
C GLY A 156 -20.04 -5.27 -1.25
N SER A 157 -18.97 -5.41 -0.48
CA SER A 157 -18.55 -4.41 0.49
C SER A 157 -17.75 -3.27 -0.17
N PRO A 158 -17.96 -2.00 0.26
CA PRO A 158 -17.18 -0.88 -0.26
C PRO A 158 -15.74 -0.96 0.23
N SER A 159 -14.77 -0.99 -0.69
CA SER A 159 -13.34 -1.03 -0.34
C SER A 159 -12.86 0.23 0.41
N SER A 160 -13.51 1.36 0.20
CA SER A 160 -13.29 2.60 0.96
C SER A 160 -14.01 2.65 2.31
N GLY A 161 -14.85 1.66 2.60
CA GLY A 161 -15.73 1.68 3.77
C GLY A 161 -16.93 2.59 3.63
N SER A 162 -17.56 2.86 4.75
CA SER A 162 -18.63 3.84 4.94
C SER A 162 -18.31 4.73 6.14
N GLU A 163 -18.98 5.85 6.30
CA GLU A 163 -18.81 6.72 7.47
C GLU A 163 -18.95 5.93 8.78
N ARG A 164 -19.98 5.05 8.85
CA ARG A 164 -20.23 4.22 10.02
C ARG A 164 -19.12 3.19 10.26
N SER A 165 -18.67 2.48 9.22
CA SER A 165 -17.62 1.48 9.38
C SER A 165 -16.27 2.12 9.72
N LEU A 166 -15.91 3.23 9.07
CA LEU A 166 -14.68 3.95 9.36
C LEU A 166 -14.67 4.51 10.80
N ALA A 167 -15.80 5.02 11.27
CA ALA A 167 -15.92 5.49 12.67
C ALA A 167 -15.75 4.35 13.70
N ALA A 168 -16.08 3.11 13.32
CA ALA A 168 -15.94 1.93 14.17
C ALA A 168 -14.55 1.29 14.13
N ILE A 169 -13.67 1.68 13.20
CA ILE A 169 -12.30 1.19 13.11
C ILE A 169 -11.46 1.84 14.20
N SER A 170 -10.76 1.03 14.97
CA SER A 170 -9.75 1.46 15.94
C SER A 170 -8.33 1.26 15.39
N ARG A 171 -7.35 1.89 16.04
CA ARG A 171 -5.93 1.65 15.74
C ARG A 171 -5.53 0.18 15.99
N ASP A 172 -6.09 -0.47 17.00
CA ASP A 172 -5.82 -1.87 17.28
C ASP A 172 -6.34 -2.79 16.18
N ASP A 173 -7.42 -2.42 15.49
CA ASP A 173 -7.88 -3.14 14.30
C ASP A 173 -6.86 -3.04 13.16
N VAL A 174 -6.24 -1.86 12.97
CA VAL A 174 -5.18 -1.67 11.98
C VAL A 174 -3.98 -2.57 12.29
N LEU A 175 -3.54 -2.59 13.56
CA LEU A 175 -2.46 -3.48 14.00
C LEU A 175 -2.80 -4.95 13.79
N GLY A 176 -4.01 -5.36 14.17
CA GLY A 176 -4.49 -6.74 13.96
C GLY A 176 -4.55 -7.12 12.47
N PHE A 177 -5.06 -6.23 11.63
CA PHE A 177 -5.10 -6.43 10.19
C PHE A 177 -3.69 -6.56 9.58
N TYR A 178 -2.79 -5.68 9.98
CA TYR A 178 -1.39 -5.72 9.55
C TYR A 178 -0.74 -7.06 9.92
N HIS A 179 -0.79 -7.46 11.18
CA HIS A 179 -0.20 -8.74 11.62
C HIS A 179 -0.80 -9.97 10.92
N ALA A 180 -2.07 -9.93 10.57
CA ALA A 180 -2.73 -11.04 9.90
C ALA A 180 -2.47 -11.13 8.39
N ASN A 181 -2.17 -9.99 7.73
CA ASN A 181 -2.18 -9.91 6.27
C ASN A 181 -0.83 -9.51 5.64
N PHE A 182 0.13 -8.96 6.40
CA PHE A 182 1.43 -8.54 5.88
C PHE A 182 2.47 -9.63 6.14
N GLY A 183 2.53 -10.61 5.25
CA GLY A 183 3.50 -11.71 5.31
C GLY A 183 4.32 -11.79 4.03
N ALA A 184 5.55 -12.27 4.13
CA ALA A 184 6.47 -12.43 3.00
C ALA A 184 5.91 -13.38 1.92
N ASP A 185 5.17 -14.42 2.32
CA ASP A 185 4.50 -15.37 1.44
C ASP A 185 3.34 -14.75 0.62
N ARG A 186 2.89 -13.56 1.00
CA ARG A 186 1.85 -12.79 0.31
C ARG A 186 2.42 -11.64 -0.52
N LEU A 187 3.73 -11.36 -0.39
CA LEU A 187 4.39 -10.21 -0.99
C LEU A 187 5.02 -10.56 -2.34
N THR A 188 4.71 -9.73 -3.33
CA THR A 188 5.42 -9.69 -4.62
C THR A 188 6.01 -8.31 -4.81
N LEU A 189 7.32 -8.25 -4.97
CA LEU A 189 8.06 -7.02 -5.26
C LEU A 189 8.40 -6.97 -6.75
N ILE A 190 8.13 -5.85 -7.38
CA ILE A 190 8.37 -5.61 -8.80
C ILE A 190 9.19 -4.34 -8.93
N PHE A 191 10.32 -4.41 -9.61
CA PHE A 191 11.16 -3.26 -9.93
C PHE A 191 11.39 -3.18 -11.43
N ALA A 192 11.24 -2.00 -11.99
CA ALA A 192 11.49 -1.72 -13.41
C ALA A 192 12.25 -0.40 -13.55
N GLY A 193 13.30 -0.38 -14.38
CA GLY A 193 14.06 0.83 -14.63
C GLY A 193 15.56 0.61 -14.77
N ASP A 194 16.32 1.66 -14.51
CA ASP A 194 17.78 1.64 -14.60
C ASP A 194 18.40 0.95 -13.38
N VAL A 195 18.39 -0.38 -13.44
CA VAL A 195 18.90 -1.26 -12.39
C VAL A 195 19.82 -2.34 -12.97
N ASP A 196 20.78 -2.76 -12.16
CA ASP A 196 21.43 -4.06 -12.31
C ASP A 196 20.60 -5.10 -11.52
N ALA A 197 20.14 -6.14 -12.21
CA ALA A 197 19.23 -7.11 -11.60
C ALA A 197 19.86 -7.90 -10.45
N ALA A 198 21.16 -8.22 -10.55
CA ALA A 198 21.86 -8.96 -9.52
C ALA A 198 22.11 -8.10 -8.28
N ALA A 199 22.60 -6.88 -8.47
CA ALA A 199 22.83 -5.92 -7.39
C ALA A 199 21.54 -5.55 -6.68
N LEU A 200 20.45 -5.28 -7.43
CA LEU A 200 19.14 -5.00 -6.86
C LEU A 200 18.60 -6.18 -6.04
N THR A 201 18.70 -7.41 -6.58
CA THR A 201 18.28 -8.63 -5.86
C THR A 201 19.02 -8.76 -4.52
N GLN A 202 20.33 -8.53 -4.50
CA GLN A 202 21.12 -8.56 -3.26
C GLN A 202 20.68 -7.47 -2.27
N ALA A 203 20.45 -6.24 -2.75
CA ALA A 203 20.00 -5.13 -1.91
C ALA A 203 18.63 -5.43 -1.29
N VAL A 204 17.67 -5.90 -2.08
CA VAL A 204 16.33 -6.29 -1.61
C VAL A 204 16.42 -7.46 -0.61
N THR A 205 17.24 -8.49 -0.89
CA THR A 205 17.40 -9.62 0.04
C THR A 205 17.98 -9.22 1.39
N ARG A 206 18.80 -8.16 1.44
CA ARG A 206 19.32 -7.62 2.72
C ARG A 206 18.29 -6.77 3.47
N ALA A 207 17.37 -6.14 2.76
CA ALA A 207 16.39 -5.23 3.34
C ALA A 207 15.13 -5.95 3.84
N PHE A 208 14.79 -7.09 3.25
CA PHE A 208 13.65 -7.96 3.53
C PHE A 208 14.09 -9.35 4.04
#